data_b06c60191d04212dc6ed927994a87090
#
_entry.id   b06c60191d04212dc6ed927994a87090
#
_cell.length_a   1.000
_cell.length_b   1.000
_cell.length_c   1.000
_cell.angle_alpha   90.00
_cell.angle_beta   90.00
_cell.angle_gamma   90.00
#
_symmetry.space_group_name_H-M   'P 1'
#
loop_
_entity.id
_entity.type
_entity.pdbx_description
1 polymer ?
#
loop_
_entity_poly.entity_id
_entity_poly.type
_entity_poly.pdbx_seq_one_letter_code
_entity_poly.pdbx_strand_id
1 'polypeptide(L)'
;LGRINRELGTTVLLTEHRLEEALPLATHAAVMDGGRLLCTGAPAEVGGLLRQEGHRMFLAMPSAMRIWASVQSDAPCPVTVREGRAFLTEWLTDHPARPLPPEEIPPCGEVVLAAEDVWFKYEEKGPDIVRGLHMTVRQGEFVALLGGNGTGKSTTLRLLSEGLRPYRGTVRHTGRLGVLPQNPQALFVKKTVREDLFETFDGLHLPPAEQ
;
A
#
# COMPACT_ATOMS: atom_id res chain seq x y z
N LEU A 1 12.49 16.53 9.54
CA LEU A 1 12.83 17.65 8.65
C LEU A 1 12.17 18.94 9.11
N GLY A 2 10.84 19.00 9.29
CA GLY A 2 10.13 20.22 9.71
C GLY A 2 10.62 20.84 11.03
N ARG A 3 11.10 20.00 11.97
CA ARG A 3 11.69 20.49 13.22
C ARG A 3 13.05 21.17 12.98
N ILE A 4 13.92 20.57 12.17
CA ILE A 4 15.22 21.12 11.79
C ILE A 4 15.05 22.47 11.09
N ASN A 5 14.13 22.55 10.14
CA ASN A 5 13.83 23.79 9.43
C ASN A 5 13.35 24.90 10.39
N ARG A 6 12.39 24.61 11.27
CA ARG A 6 11.80 25.61 12.17
C ARG A 6 12.71 26.04 13.32
N GLU A 7 13.43 25.08 13.93
CA GLU A 7 14.25 25.36 15.11
C GLU A 7 15.66 25.84 14.76
N LEU A 8 16.24 25.35 13.67
CA LEU A 8 17.60 25.69 13.26
C LEU A 8 17.67 26.66 12.06
N GLY A 9 16.55 27.07 11.50
CA GLY A 9 16.50 27.93 10.32
C GLY A 9 17.12 27.31 9.07
N THR A 10 17.29 25.99 9.04
CA THR A 10 17.94 25.28 7.93
C THR A 10 17.04 25.25 6.70
N THR A 11 17.57 25.71 5.55
CA THR A 11 16.88 25.57 4.27
C THR A 11 16.90 24.09 3.83
N VAL A 12 15.75 23.55 3.49
CA VAL A 12 15.60 22.15 3.06
C VAL A 12 15.02 22.11 1.65
N LEU A 13 15.72 21.47 0.72
CA LEU A 13 15.20 21.07 -0.57
C LEU A 13 14.95 19.55 -0.54
N LEU A 14 13.71 19.16 -0.74
CA LEU A 14 13.28 17.75 -0.67
C LEU A 14 12.70 17.31 -2.00
N THR A 15 13.11 16.16 -2.48
CA THR A 15 12.45 15.42 -3.57
C THR A 15 11.81 14.17 -2.96
N GLU A 16 10.50 14.00 -3.12
CA GLU A 16 9.76 12.96 -2.44
C GLU A 16 8.60 12.45 -3.32
N HIS A 17 8.29 11.17 -3.17
CA HIS A 17 7.16 10.51 -3.81
C HIS A 17 5.95 10.40 -2.87
N ARG A 18 6.18 10.46 -1.55
CA ARG A 18 5.13 10.43 -0.51
C ARG A 18 4.62 11.83 -0.24
N LEU A 19 3.82 12.35 -1.15
CA LEU A 19 3.36 13.73 -1.08
C LEU A 19 2.43 13.99 0.10
N GLU A 20 1.73 12.98 0.62
CA GLU A 20 0.92 13.04 1.84
C GLU A 20 1.70 13.56 3.06
N GLU A 21 2.97 13.15 3.17
CA GLU A 21 3.84 13.53 4.30
C GLU A 21 4.67 14.79 4.00
N ALA A 22 5.04 15.01 2.74
CA ALA A 22 5.96 16.06 2.34
C ALA A 22 5.28 17.42 2.13
N LEU A 23 4.16 17.47 1.43
CA LEU A 23 3.47 18.73 1.09
C LEU A 23 3.00 19.52 2.31
N PRO A 24 2.48 18.91 3.40
CA PRO A 24 2.13 19.65 4.61
C PRO A 24 3.32 20.34 5.31
N LEU A 25 4.56 19.93 5.02
CA LEU A 25 5.78 20.52 5.58
C LEU A 25 6.37 21.58 4.68
N ALA A 26 5.99 21.63 3.41
CA ALA A 26 6.58 22.51 2.43
C ALA A 26 5.98 23.92 2.51
N THR A 27 6.83 24.93 2.42
CA THR A 27 6.42 26.32 2.20
C THR A 27 6.18 26.61 0.73
N HIS A 28 6.94 25.95 -0.14
CA HIS A 28 6.83 26.02 -1.59
C HIS A 28 6.97 24.60 -2.19
N ALA A 29 6.20 24.35 -3.22
CA ALA A 29 6.28 23.14 -4.02
C ALA A 29 6.62 23.50 -5.46
N ALA A 30 7.37 22.63 -6.12
CA ALA A 30 7.73 22.74 -7.52
C ALA A 30 7.42 21.41 -8.21
N VAL A 31 6.70 21.44 -9.31
CA VAL A 31 6.33 20.25 -10.09
C VAL A 31 7.13 20.24 -11.38
N MET A 32 7.79 19.12 -11.62
CA MET A 32 8.54 18.86 -12.85
C MET A 32 7.86 17.76 -13.67
N ASP A 33 7.76 17.96 -14.96
CA ASP A 33 7.34 16.93 -15.91
C ASP A 33 8.16 17.06 -17.20
N GLY A 34 8.55 15.94 -17.79
CA GLY A 34 9.34 15.90 -19.01
C GLY A 34 10.66 16.70 -18.93
N GLY A 35 11.29 16.79 -17.75
CA GLY A 35 12.52 17.57 -17.53
C GLY A 35 12.32 19.08 -17.47
N ARG A 36 11.07 19.56 -17.41
CA ARG A 36 10.75 21.00 -17.33
C ARG A 36 10.00 21.30 -16.03
N LEU A 37 10.21 22.50 -15.50
CA LEU A 37 9.41 23.02 -14.41
C LEU A 37 8.01 23.39 -14.94
N LEU A 38 7.00 22.70 -14.47
CA LEU A 38 5.60 22.92 -14.88
C LEU A 38 4.99 24.10 -14.10
N CYS A 39 5.08 24.03 -12.78
CA CYS A 39 4.59 25.09 -11.90
C CYS A 39 5.36 25.12 -10.58
N THR A 40 5.29 26.24 -9.89
CA THR A 40 5.83 26.42 -8.54
C THR A 40 4.94 27.39 -7.77
N GLY A 41 4.83 27.21 -6.45
CA GLY A 41 4.03 28.08 -5.58
C GLY A 41 3.77 27.42 -4.24
N ALA A 42 2.83 27.98 -3.46
CA ALA A 42 2.36 27.34 -2.25
C ALA A 42 1.72 25.98 -2.58
N PRO A 43 1.81 24.96 -1.70
CA PRO A 43 1.23 23.63 -1.95
C PRO A 43 -0.24 23.64 -2.39
N ALA A 44 -1.07 24.52 -1.79
CA ALA A 44 -2.48 24.66 -2.15
C ALA A 44 -2.67 25.20 -3.58
N GLU A 45 -1.86 26.20 -3.98
CA GLU A 45 -1.88 26.79 -5.33
C GLU A 45 -1.47 25.76 -6.37
N VAL A 46 -0.38 25.03 -6.11
CA VAL A 46 0.10 23.96 -6.99
C VAL A 46 -0.97 22.87 -7.15
N GLY A 47 -1.62 22.47 -6.06
CA GLY A 47 -2.74 21.52 -6.11
C GLY A 47 -3.89 22.02 -6.96
N GLY A 48 -4.27 23.29 -6.82
CA GLY A 48 -5.32 23.94 -7.63
C GLY A 48 -4.98 23.98 -9.11
N LEU A 49 -3.75 24.37 -9.47
CA LEU A 49 -3.27 24.40 -10.85
C LEU A 49 -3.28 23.01 -11.51
N LEU A 50 -2.73 22.00 -10.83
CA LEU A 50 -2.71 20.63 -11.36
C LEU A 50 -4.11 20.05 -11.56
N ARG A 51 -5.07 20.41 -10.69
CA ARG A 51 -6.49 20.06 -10.86
C ARG A 51 -7.06 20.74 -12.12
N GLN A 52 -6.85 22.04 -12.24
CA GLN A 52 -7.39 22.84 -13.34
C GLN A 52 -6.87 22.35 -14.71
N GLU A 53 -5.59 21.98 -14.78
CA GLU A 53 -4.96 21.43 -15.98
C GLU A 53 -5.29 19.95 -16.23
N GLY A 54 -5.94 19.28 -15.29
CA GLY A 54 -6.20 17.83 -15.37
C GLY A 54 -4.91 17.01 -15.42
N HIS A 55 -3.84 17.53 -14.83
CA HIS A 55 -2.53 16.91 -14.92
C HIS A 55 -2.48 15.60 -14.12
N ARG A 56 -1.92 14.53 -14.71
CA ARG A 56 -1.84 13.18 -14.10
C ARG A 56 -1.17 13.16 -12.73
N MET A 57 -0.25 14.09 -12.46
CA MET A 57 0.42 14.22 -11.17
C MET A 57 -0.55 14.53 -10.03
N PHE A 58 -1.74 15.08 -10.35
CA PHE A 58 -2.79 15.34 -9.36
C PHE A 58 -3.24 14.07 -8.62
N LEU A 59 -3.18 12.90 -9.26
CA LEU A 59 -3.50 11.61 -8.63
C LEU A 59 -2.56 11.23 -7.48
N ALA A 60 -1.35 11.78 -7.47
CA ALA A 60 -0.37 11.57 -6.40
C ALA A 60 -0.49 12.60 -5.27
N MET A 61 -1.34 13.62 -5.39
CA MET A 61 -1.53 14.64 -4.37
C MET A 61 -2.14 14.06 -3.08
N PRO A 62 -1.98 14.74 -1.93
CA PRO A 62 -2.57 14.36 -0.67
C PRO A 62 -4.07 14.06 -0.76
N SER A 63 -4.52 13.12 0.05
CA SER A 63 -5.91 12.67 0.10
C SER A 63 -6.89 13.83 0.33
N ALA A 64 -6.53 14.81 1.15
CA ALA A 64 -7.33 16.02 1.38
C ALA A 64 -7.60 16.78 0.07
N MET A 65 -6.56 17.00 -0.75
CA MET A 65 -6.67 17.67 -2.06
C MET A 65 -7.54 16.87 -3.04
N ARG A 66 -7.35 15.55 -3.08
CA ARG A 66 -8.11 14.67 -3.99
C ARG A 66 -9.59 14.62 -3.65
N ILE A 67 -9.92 14.58 -2.36
CA ILE A 67 -11.31 14.64 -1.88
C ILE A 67 -11.94 16.00 -2.25
N TRP A 68 -11.24 17.10 -1.95
CA TRP A 68 -11.68 18.45 -2.34
C TRP A 68 -11.92 18.57 -3.84
N ALA A 69 -11.05 17.98 -4.64
CA ALA A 69 -11.18 18.03 -6.10
C ALA A 69 -12.32 17.16 -6.66
N SER A 70 -12.78 16.15 -5.92
CA SER A 70 -13.88 15.27 -6.34
C SER A 70 -15.25 15.91 -6.22
N VAL A 71 -15.33 17.06 -5.56
CA VAL A 71 -16.57 17.83 -5.41
C VAL A 71 -16.42 19.21 -6.04
N GLN A 72 -17.53 19.80 -6.44
CA GLN A 72 -17.55 21.19 -6.92
C GLN A 72 -17.59 22.12 -5.71
N SER A 73 -16.51 22.84 -5.48
CA SER A 73 -16.39 23.76 -4.36
C SER A 73 -15.43 24.89 -4.72
N ASP A 74 -15.77 26.11 -4.31
CA ASP A 74 -14.93 27.31 -4.38
C ASP A 74 -14.03 27.47 -3.16
N ALA A 75 -14.13 26.55 -2.18
CA ALA A 75 -13.27 26.57 -1.00
C ALA A 75 -11.78 26.41 -1.35
N PRO A 76 -10.87 26.98 -0.57
CA PRO A 76 -9.43 26.80 -0.77
C PRO A 76 -9.03 25.33 -0.77
N CYS A 77 -8.04 24.97 -1.59
CA CYS A 77 -7.51 23.61 -1.69
C CYS A 77 -6.83 23.22 -0.35
N PRO A 78 -7.34 22.20 0.37
CA PRO A 78 -6.76 21.76 1.63
C PRO A 78 -5.50 20.93 1.39
N VAL A 79 -4.43 21.20 2.11
CA VAL A 79 -3.14 20.48 2.01
C VAL A 79 -3.02 19.40 3.10
N THR A 80 -3.53 19.71 4.30
CA THR A 80 -3.41 18.86 5.47
C THR A 80 -4.71 18.07 5.73
N VAL A 81 -4.58 16.96 6.46
CA VAL A 81 -5.76 16.20 6.94
C VAL A 81 -6.69 17.07 7.78
N ARG A 82 -6.13 17.99 8.60
CA ARG A 82 -6.91 18.93 9.42
C ARG A 82 -7.78 19.84 8.55
N GLU A 83 -7.19 20.44 7.54
CA GLU A 83 -7.89 21.32 6.58
C GLU A 83 -8.93 20.54 5.79
N GLY A 84 -8.59 19.31 5.32
CA GLY A 84 -9.51 18.43 4.62
C GLY A 84 -10.72 18.03 5.46
N ARG A 85 -10.51 17.76 6.76
CA ARG A 85 -11.62 17.50 7.70
C ARG A 85 -12.51 18.73 7.91
N ALA A 86 -11.92 19.91 8.08
CA ALA A 86 -12.68 21.13 8.22
C ALA A 86 -13.54 21.37 6.97
N PHE A 87 -12.92 21.28 5.81
CA PHE A 87 -13.61 21.38 4.51
C PHE A 87 -14.79 20.38 4.39
N LEU A 88 -14.57 19.11 4.68
CA LEU A 88 -15.62 18.10 4.59
C LEU A 88 -16.75 18.33 5.60
N THR A 89 -16.44 18.77 6.82
CA THR A 89 -17.45 19.05 7.83
C THR A 89 -18.39 20.17 7.35
N GLU A 90 -17.84 21.22 6.78
CA GLU A 90 -18.60 22.33 6.21
C GLU A 90 -19.42 21.90 4.98
N TRP A 91 -18.76 21.25 4.03
CA TRP A 91 -19.41 20.78 2.80
C TRP A 91 -20.56 19.81 3.03
N LEU A 92 -20.42 18.88 3.99
CA LEU A 92 -21.44 17.88 4.33
C LEU A 92 -22.65 18.48 5.04
N THR A 93 -22.59 19.72 5.51
CA THR A 93 -23.75 20.42 6.08
C THR A 93 -24.85 20.59 5.03
N ASP A 94 -24.47 20.96 3.80
CA ASP A 94 -25.40 21.16 2.69
C ASP A 94 -25.54 19.91 1.79
N HIS A 95 -24.61 18.96 1.94
CA HIS A 95 -24.53 17.76 1.11
C HIS A 95 -24.44 16.50 1.98
N PRO A 96 -25.57 16.08 2.61
CA PRO A 96 -25.53 14.94 3.51
C PRO A 96 -25.06 13.66 2.81
N ALA A 97 -24.17 12.92 3.48
CA ALA A 97 -23.63 11.67 2.97
C ALA A 97 -24.76 10.66 2.69
N ARG A 98 -24.72 10.05 1.51
CA ARG A 98 -25.65 8.95 1.17
C ARG A 98 -25.03 7.63 1.57
N PRO A 99 -25.84 6.65 2.04
CA PRO A 99 -25.36 5.30 2.27
C PRO A 99 -24.74 4.75 0.96
N LEU A 100 -23.59 4.11 1.08
CA LEU A 100 -23.04 3.37 -0.05
C LEU A 100 -24.01 2.23 -0.42
N PRO A 101 -24.18 1.93 -1.72
CA PRO A 101 -24.91 0.72 -2.12
C PRO A 101 -24.23 -0.50 -1.49
N PRO A 102 -24.99 -1.56 -1.14
CA PRO A 102 -24.38 -2.80 -0.68
C PRO A 102 -23.40 -3.31 -1.72
N GLU A 103 -22.19 -3.65 -1.26
CA GLU A 103 -21.17 -4.24 -2.11
C GLU A 103 -21.63 -5.64 -2.54
N GLU A 104 -21.73 -5.87 -3.83
CA GLU A 104 -21.96 -7.21 -4.37
C GLU A 104 -20.64 -7.99 -4.23
N ILE A 105 -20.53 -8.78 -3.18
CA ILE A 105 -19.41 -9.69 -3.00
C ILE A 105 -19.58 -10.84 -4.01
N PRO A 106 -18.68 -10.98 -4.98
CA PRO A 106 -18.77 -12.08 -5.94
C PRO A 106 -18.74 -13.44 -5.18
N PRO A 107 -19.45 -14.44 -5.64
CA PRO A 107 -19.44 -15.77 -5.01
C PRO A 107 -18.01 -16.32 -5.03
N CYS A 108 -17.45 -16.56 -3.86
CA CYS A 108 -16.14 -17.17 -3.70
C CYS A 108 -16.23 -18.68 -3.93
N GLY A 109 -15.23 -19.26 -4.60
CA GLY A 109 -15.12 -20.68 -4.83
C GLY A 109 -14.79 -21.50 -3.58
N GLU A 110 -14.22 -22.69 -3.78
CA GLU A 110 -13.78 -23.58 -2.69
C GLU A 110 -12.64 -22.99 -1.88
N VAL A 111 -12.44 -23.47 -0.66
CA VAL A 111 -11.31 -23.09 0.20
C VAL A 111 -10.02 -23.62 -0.43
N VAL A 112 -9.12 -22.71 -0.80
CA VAL A 112 -7.81 -23.04 -1.40
C VAL A 112 -6.65 -22.91 -0.43
N LEU A 113 -6.84 -22.19 0.70
CA LEU A 113 -5.86 -22.11 1.78
C LEU A 113 -6.61 -22.05 3.12
N ALA A 114 -6.17 -22.83 4.09
CA ALA A 114 -6.71 -22.85 5.43
C ALA A 114 -5.58 -22.90 6.47
N ALA A 115 -5.69 -22.07 7.50
CA ALA A 115 -4.88 -22.11 8.71
C ALA A 115 -5.82 -22.36 9.90
N GLU A 116 -5.50 -23.36 10.74
CA GLU A 116 -6.31 -23.77 11.88
C GLU A 116 -5.46 -23.81 13.13
N ASP A 117 -5.81 -22.96 14.11
CA ASP A 117 -5.16 -22.85 15.43
C ASP A 117 -3.63 -22.76 15.34
N VAL A 118 -3.12 -21.93 14.40
CA VAL A 118 -1.69 -21.82 14.11
C VAL A 118 -0.99 -20.93 15.14
N TRP A 119 0.04 -21.50 15.77
CA TRP A 119 0.89 -20.83 16.75
C TRP A 119 2.34 -20.89 16.29
N PHE A 120 3.07 -19.77 16.46
CA PHE A 120 4.46 -19.70 16.05
C PHE A 120 5.27 -18.75 16.91
N LYS A 121 6.51 -19.15 17.19
CA LYS A 121 7.57 -18.36 17.81
C LYS A 121 8.91 -18.69 17.14
N TYR A 122 9.82 -17.75 17.10
CA TYR A 122 11.14 -17.96 16.52
C TYR A 122 12.09 -18.72 17.46
N GLU A 123 11.94 -18.52 18.75
CA GLU A 123 12.77 -19.14 19.79
C GLU A 123 11.89 -19.92 20.76
N GLU A 124 12.39 -21.03 21.27
CA GLU A 124 11.62 -21.92 22.17
C GLU A 124 11.09 -21.21 23.41
N LYS A 125 11.91 -20.32 23.99
CA LYS A 125 11.55 -19.50 25.17
C LYS A 125 11.11 -18.09 24.82
N GLY A 126 11.00 -17.78 23.51
CA GLY A 126 10.58 -16.46 23.02
C GLY A 126 9.07 -16.25 23.07
N PRO A 127 8.62 -15.02 22.86
CA PRO A 127 7.20 -14.71 22.78
C PRO A 127 6.55 -15.30 21.51
N ASP A 128 5.30 -15.67 21.62
CA ASP A 128 4.50 -16.07 20.46
C ASP A 128 4.28 -14.89 19.53
N ILE A 129 4.68 -15.04 18.29
CA ILE A 129 4.50 -14.04 17.22
C ILE A 129 3.15 -14.22 16.53
N VAL A 130 2.74 -15.47 16.31
CA VAL A 130 1.41 -15.81 15.82
C VAL A 130 0.72 -16.66 16.87
N ARG A 131 -0.52 -16.31 17.19
CA ARG A 131 -1.25 -16.87 18.34
C ARG A 131 -2.64 -17.31 17.92
N GLY A 132 -2.85 -18.62 17.74
CA GLY A 132 -4.14 -19.20 17.43
C GLY A 132 -4.76 -18.64 16.15
N LEU A 133 -3.96 -18.50 15.08
CA LEU A 133 -4.46 -17.99 13.82
C LEU A 133 -5.45 -18.97 13.20
N HIS A 134 -6.66 -18.47 12.93
CA HIS A 134 -7.66 -19.12 12.11
C HIS A 134 -7.92 -18.24 10.88
N MET A 135 -7.73 -18.79 9.70
CA MET A 135 -7.91 -18.07 8.46
C MET A 135 -8.22 -19.02 7.30
N THR A 136 -9.13 -18.63 6.43
CA THR A 136 -9.38 -19.32 5.18
C THR A 136 -9.32 -18.35 4.02
N VAL A 137 -8.81 -18.80 2.89
CA VAL A 137 -8.83 -18.07 1.62
C VAL A 137 -9.52 -18.98 0.58
N ARG A 138 -10.44 -18.39 -0.17
CA ARG A 138 -11.20 -19.11 -1.19
C ARG A 138 -10.71 -18.79 -2.59
N GLN A 139 -10.99 -19.64 -3.51
CA GLN A 139 -10.67 -19.41 -4.92
C GLN A 139 -11.31 -18.10 -5.41
N GLY A 140 -10.48 -17.24 -6.04
CA GLY A 140 -10.91 -15.93 -6.53
C GLY A 140 -10.90 -14.82 -5.48
N GLU A 141 -10.60 -15.10 -4.20
CA GLU A 141 -10.48 -14.06 -3.18
C GLU A 141 -9.15 -13.30 -3.27
N PHE A 142 -9.23 -12.00 -3.00
CA PHE A 142 -8.09 -11.13 -2.72
C PHE A 142 -8.15 -10.71 -1.24
N VAL A 143 -7.26 -11.27 -0.42
CA VAL A 143 -7.24 -11.04 1.02
C VAL A 143 -6.09 -10.11 1.40
N ALA A 144 -6.39 -9.01 2.09
CA ALA A 144 -5.39 -8.08 2.63
C ALA A 144 -5.14 -8.34 4.11
N LEU A 145 -3.90 -8.69 4.48
CA LEU A 145 -3.48 -8.84 5.87
C LEU A 145 -2.94 -7.51 6.40
N LEU A 146 -3.72 -6.82 7.22
CA LEU A 146 -3.42 -5.48 7.74
C LEU A 146 -2.93 -5.52 9.19
N GLY A 147 -2.17 -4.52 9.59
CA GLY A 147 -1.66 -4.36 10.96
C GLY A 147 -0.41 -3.47 11.01
N GLY A 148 -0.07 -2.98 12.20
CA GLY A 148 1.14 -2.18 12.45
C GLY A 148 2.45 -2.95 12.22
N ASN A 149 3.59 -2.29 12.36
CA ASN A 149 4.89 -2.94 12.31
C ASN A 149 5.07 -3.87 13.52
N GLY A 150 5.68 -5.04 13.31
CA GLY A 150 5.91 -6.03 14.37
C GLY A 150 4.72 -6.91 14.75
N THR A 151 3.54 -6.76 14.12
CA THR A 151 2.34 -7.56 14.44
C THR A 151 2.34 -8.98 13.88
N GLY A 152 3.41 -9.42 13.24
CA GLY A 152 3.55 -10.79 12.75
C GLY A 152 3.06 -11.03 11.31
N LYS A 153 2.68 -10.00 10.54
CA LYS A 153 2.18 -10.16 9.15
C LYS A 153 3.13 -10.97 8.25
N SER A 154 4.39 -10.57 8.19
CA SER A 154 5.39 -11.26 7.36
C SER A 154 5.64 -12.69 7.86
N THR A 155 5.58 -12.93 9.18
CA THR A 155 5.68 -14.26 9.77
C THR A 155 4.47 -15.11 9.38
N THR A 156 3.27 -14.53 9.44
CA THR A 156 2.02 -15.20 9.00
C THR A 156 2.11 -15.59 7.53
N LEU A 157 2.53 -14.69 6.64
CA LEU A 157 2.70 -15.02 5.22
C LEU A 157 3.70 -16.16 5.01
N ARG A 158 4.81 -16.17 5.77
CA ARG A 158 5.80 -17.26 5.70
C ARG A 158 5.26 -18.58 6.23
N LEU A 159 4.37 -18.58 7.22
CA LEU A 159 3.67 -19.78 7.70
C LEU A 159 2.67 -20.28 6.66
N LEU A 160 1.86 -19.39 6.10
CA LEU A 160 0.88 -19.70 5.07
C LEU A 160 1.53 -20.23 3.77
N SER A 161 2.77 -19.79 3.50
CA SER A 161 3.58 -20.24 2.36
C SER A 161 4.49 -21.42 2.66
N GLU A 162 4.32 -22.08 3.82
CA GLU A 162 5.14 -23.21 4.28
C GLU A 162 6.65 -22.90 4.41
N GLY A 163 7.06 -21.62 4.31
CA GLY A 163 8.42 -21.17 4.55
C GLY A 163 8.82 -21.22 6.04
N LEU A 164 7.85 -21.39 6.94
CA LEU A 164 8.02 -21.65 8.37
C LEU A 164 7.04 -22.74 8.80
N ARG A 165 7.42 -23.52 9.81
CA ARG A 165 6.53 -24.53 10.39
C ARG A 165 6.01 -24.05 11.74
N PRO A 166 4.68 -24.06 11.96
CA PRO A 166 4.10 -23.75 13.26
C PRO A 166 4.44 -24.87 14.27
N TYR A 167 4.58 -24.53 15.55
CA TYR A 167 4.75 -25.54 16.59
C TYR A 167 3.40 -26.14 17.05
N ARG A 168 2.30 -25.44 16.70
CA ARG A 168 0.94 -25.90 16.95
C ARG A 168 0.02 -25.41 15.83
N GLY A 169 -1.01 -26.20 15.51
CA GLY A 169 -1.96 -25.95 14.43
C GLY A 169 -1.48 -26.46 13.08
N THR A 170 -2.27 -26.22 12.06
CA THR A 170 -2.00 -26.70 10.69
C THR A 170 -2.25 -25.62 9.67
N VAL A 171 -1.45 -25.64 8.61
CA VAL A 171 -1.70 -24.89 7.38
C VAL A 171 -1.88 -25.90 6.24
N ARG A 172 -2.87 -25.69 5.40
CA ARG A 172 -3.15 -26.53 4.23
C ARG A 172 -3.46 -25.64 3.04
N HIS A 173 -3.01 -26.01 1.88
CA HIS A 173 -3.39 -25.37 0.62
C HIS A 173 -3.62 -26.39 -0.47
N THR A 174 -4.37 -26.01 -1.50
CA THR A 174 -4.58 -26.79 -2.73
C THR A 174 -3.91 -26.09 -3.90
N GLY A 175 -3.36 -26.86 -4.83
CA GLY A 175 -2.70 -26.31 -6.01
C GLY A 175 -1.31 -25.74 -5.76
N ARG A 176 -0.84 -24.91 -6.70
CA ARG A 176 0.47 -24.28 -6.65
C ARG A 176 0.42 -23.00 -5.83
N LEU A 177 1.40 -22.79 -4.99
CA LEU A 177 1.55 -21.60 -4.17
C LEU A 177 2.72 -20.75 -4.66
N GLY A 178 2.45 -19.53 -5.09
CA GLY A 178 3.47 -18.54 -5.43
C GLY A 178 3.69 -17.56 -4.28
N VAL A 179 4.95 -17.18 -4.02
CA VAL A 179 5.31 -16.25 -2.94
C VAL A 179 6.16 -15.11 -3.50
N LEU A 180 5.71 -13.87 -3.30
CA LEU A 180 6.49 -12.69 -3.60
C LEU A 180 6.96 -12.05 -2.28
N PRO A 181 8.27 -12.04 -1.97
CA PRO A 181 8.78 -11.42 -0.74
C PRO A 181 8.71 -9.90 -0.81
N GLN A 182 8.79 -9.24 0.35
CA GLN A 182 8.79 -7.78 0.47
C GLN A 182 9.93 -7.13 -0.33
N ASN A 183 11.09 -7.79 -0.43
CA ASN A 183 12.16 -7.41 -1.34
C ASN A 183 12.21 -8.38 -2.53
N PRO A 184 11.60 -8.05 -3.67
CA PRO A 184 11.60 -8.91 -4.86
C PRO A 184 13.00 -9.18 -5.43
N GLN A 185 13.96 -8.28 -5.19
CA GLN A 185 15.34 -8.43 -5.66
C GLN A 185 16.02 -9.68 -5.09
N ALA A 186 15.56 -10.16 -3.92
CA ALA A 186 16.09 -11.39 -3.32
C ALA A 186 15.74 -12.65 -4.14
N LEU A 187 14.81 -12.56 -5.09
CA LEU A 187 14.45 -13.66 -5.99
C LEU A 187 15.37 -13.74 -7.22
N PHE A 188 16.03 -12.65 -7.57
CA PHE A 188 16.92 -12.61 -8.74
C PHE A 188 18.29 -13.15 -8.36
N VAL A 189 18.54 -14.39 -8.70
CA VAL A 189 19.80 -15.10 -8.38
C VAL A 189 20.73 -15.27 -9.58
N LYS A 190 20.24 -15.02 -10.80
CA LYS A 190 20.99 -15.13 -12.03
C LYS A 190 21.40 -13.78 -12.59
N LYS A 191 22.26 -13.79 -13.63
CA LYS A 191 22.76 -12.58 -14.27
C LYS A 191 21.79 -11.99 -15.29
N THR A 192 20.87 -12.79 -15.81
CA THR A 192 19.90 -12.37 -16.82
C THR A 192 18.49 -12.84 -16.45
N VAL A 193 17.48 -12.07 -16.84
CA VAL A 193 16.06 -12.40 -16.64
C VAL A 193 15.72 -13.75 -17.24
N ARG A 194 16.30 -14.08 -18.39
CA ARG A 194 16.08 -15.37 -19.05
C ARG A 194 16.52 -16.54 -18.16
N GLU A 195 17.72 -16.47 -17.58
CA GLU A 195 18.25 -17.52 -16.71
C GLU A 195 17.40 -17.69 -15.44
N ASP A 196 16.94 -16.59 -14.82
CA ASP A 196 16.05 -16.63 -13.64
C ASP A 196 14.70 -17.30 -13.98
N LEU A 197 14.14 -16.99 -15.15
CA LEU A 197 12.90 -17.62 -15.60
C LEU A 197 13.09 -19.11 -15.84
N PHE A 198 14.16 -19.54 -16.51
CA PHE A 198 14.42 -20.96 -16.76
C PHE A 198 14.61 -21.74 -15.46
N GLU A 199 15.31 -21.18 -14.47
CA GLU A 199 15.46 -21.85 -13.16
C GLU A 199 14.13 -22.04 -12.45
N THR A 200 13.22 -21.06 -12.58
CA THR A 200 11.86 -21.19 -12.05
C THR A 200 11.10 -22.32 -12.75
N PHE A 201 11.25 -22.46 -14.07
CA PHE A 201 10.60 -23.52 -14.83
C PHE A 201 11.18 -24.92 -14.52
N ASP A 202 12.48 -25.02 -14.36
CA ASP A 202 13.14 -26.28 -13.96
C ASP A 202 12.63 -26.76 -12.60
N GLY A 203 12.44 -25.86 -11.64
CA GLY A 203 11.83 -26.18 -10.36
C GLY A 203 10.35 -26.57 -10.42
N LEU A 204 9.64 -26.17 -11.45
CA LEU A 204 8.22 -26.51 -11.66
C LEU A 204 8.00 -27.82 -12.42
N HIS A 205 9.06 -28.45 -12.95
CA HIS A 205 8.98 -29.67 -13.77
C HIS A 205 7.95 -29.60 -14.90
N LEU A 206 7.84 -28.43 -15.55
CA LEU A 206 6.92 -28.23 -16.67
C LEU A 206 7.40 -28.99 -17.93
N PRO A 207 6.50 -29.54 -18.71
CA PRO A 207 6.88 -30.15 -19.99
C PRO A 207 7.46 -29.06 -20.93
N PRO A 208 8.38 -29.45 -21.85
CA PRO A 208 9.06 -28.49 -22.75
C PRO A 208 8.13 -27.64 -23.62
N ALA A 209 6.91 -28.07 -23.86
CA ALA A 209 5.92 -27.32 -24.61
C ALA A 209 5.25 -26.18 -23.79
N GLU A 210 5.42 -26.17 -22.49
CA GLU A 210 4.85 -25.16 -21.55
C GLU A 210 5.92 -24.22 -20.96
N GLN A 211 7.20 -24.42 -21.26
CA GLN A 211 8.33 -23.56 -20.91
C GLN A 211 8.59 -22.47 -21.98
#